data_4433ca54e336b92bd845aa49dbde46ce
#
_entry.id   4433ca54e336b92bd845aa49dbde46ce
#
_cell.length_a   1.000
_cell.length_b   1.000
_cell.length_c   1.000
_cell.angle_alpha   90.00
_cell.angle_beta   90.00
_cell.angle_gamma   90.00
#
_symmetry.space_group_name_H-M   'P 1'
#
loop_
_entity.id
_entity.type
_entity.pdbx_description
1 polymer ?
#
loop_
_entity_poly.entity_id
_entity_poly.type
_entity_poly.pdbx_seq_one_letter_code
_entity_poly.pdbx_strand_id
1 'polypeptide(L)'
;MKRILGAVVVGLCVMFVFAISWADMGKSAMPLKATTGSKAEQHVSEGIEHYDKGHWDVAKKHFSEAAKADPQSAEAHYDVALVLDKMGDHSGATEHFKKAYELGKSNAEIQTSDILKKHLKM
;
A
#
# COMPACT_ATOMS: atom_id res chain seq x y z
N MET A 1 49.80 45.16 5.29
CA MET A 1 48.38 44.95 4.94
C MET A 1 48.09 43.49 4.99
N LYS A 2 47.46 43.10 6.03
CA LYS A 2 47.15 41.70 6.22
C LYS A 2 45.78 41.46 5.66
N ARG A 3 45.74 40.82 4.57
CA ARG A 3 44.50 40.24 4.05
C ARG A 3 44.20 39.05 4.91
N ILE A 4 43.30 39.26 5.80
CA ILE A 4 42.60 38.11 6.38
C ILE A 4 41.74 37.59 5.27
N LEU A 5 42.27 36.63 4.60
CA LEU A 5 41.44 35.68 3.91
C LEU A 5 40.69 34.97 5.03
N GLY A 6 39.58 35.57 5.39
CA GLY A 6 38.61 34.80 6.10
C GLY A 6 38.43 33.54 5.33
N ALA A 7 38.98 32.49 5.82
CA ALA A 7 38.51 31.20 5.46
C ALA A 7 37.01 31.23 5.74
N VAL A 8 36.26 31.55 4.72
CA VAL A 8 34.91 31.12 4.69
C VAL A 8 35.08 29.60 4.74
N VAL A 9 35.16 29.10 5.94
CA VAL A 9 34.71 27.78 6.19
C VAL A 9 33.26 27.88 5.82
N VAL A 10 33.01 27.77 4.51
CA VAL A 10 31.80 27.20 4.06
C VAL A 10 31.80 25.86 4.77
N GLY A 11 31.23 25.88 5.97
CA GLY A 11 30.79 24.65 6.54
C GLY A 11 29.99 24.04 5.44
N LEU A 12 30.59 23.08 4.75
CA LEU A 12 29.85 22.06 4.15
C LEU A 12 29.03 21.50 5.32
N CYS A 13 27.91 22.12 5.56
CA CYS A 13 26.76 21.37 5.98
C CYS A 13 26.62 20.37 4.84
N VAL A 14 27.38 19.29 4.95
CA VAL A 14 26.93 18.04 4.45
C VAL A 14 25.61 17.87 5.19
N MET A 15 24.60 18.51 4.69
CA MET A 15 23.29 17.97 4.72
C MET A 15 23.53 16.59 4.12
N PHE A 16 23.86 15.66 5.01
CA PHE A 16 23.44 14.31 4.81
C PHE A 16 21.92 14.46 4.75
N VAL A 17 21.47 14.98 3.63
CA VAL A 17 20.18 14.59 3.14
C VAL A 17 20.34 13.09 3.11
N PHE A 18 19.93 12.47 4.21
CA PHE A 18 19.38 11.16 4.05
C PHE A 18 18.39 11.39 2.93
N ALA A 19 18.85 11.21 1.72
CA ALA A 19 17.99 10.80 0.66
C ALA A 19 17.48 9.44 1.15
N ILE A 20 16.56 9.52 2.10
CA ILE A 20 15.59 8.45 2.26
C ILE A 20 15.09 8.35 0.84
N SER A 21 15.64 7.38 0.15
CA SER A 21 15.25 7.11 -1.19
C SER A 21 13.74 7.00 -1.14
N TRP A 22 13.06 7.96 -1.70
CA TRP A 22 11.61 7.91 -1.84
C TRP A 22 11.19 6.59 -2.50
N ALA A 23 12.12 5.94 -3.20
CA ALA A 23 11.98 4.60 -3.72
C ALA A 23 11.91 3.52 -2.62
N ASP A 24 12.50 3.73 -1.45
CA ASP A 24 12.45 2.77 -0.34
C ASP A 24 11.27 3.02 0.61
N MET A 25 10.78 4.26 0.70
CA MET A 25 9.47 4.54 1.28
C MET A 25 8.33 4.16 0.31
N GLY A 26 8.67 3.87 -0.93
CA GLY A 26 7.76 3.83 -2.05
C GLY A 26 7.06 2.51 -2.30
N LYS A 27 7.20 1.51 -1.46
CA LYS A 27 6.43 0.28 -1.58
C LYS A 27 5.68 -0.07 -0.31
N SER A 28 5.21 0.95 0.39
CA SER A 28 4.03 0.75 1.22
C SER A 28 2.95 0.24 0.28
N ALA A 29 2.53 -0.99 0.48
CA ALA A 29 1.49 -1.57 -0.37
C ALA A 29 0.25 -0.68 -0.33
N MET A 30 -0.12 -0.15 -1.48
CA MET A 30 -1.28 0.71 -1.66
C MET A 30 -2.47 -0.13 -2.05
N PRO A 31 -3.68 0.23 -1.59
CA PRO A 31 -4.90 -0.39 -2.08
C PRO A 31 -5.03 -0.27 -3.59
N LEU A 32 -5.57 -1.30 -4.22
CA LEU A 32 -5.79 -1.35 -5.66
C LEU A 32 -7.19 -0.87 -6.00
N LYS A 33 -7.28 -0.09 -7.07
CA LYS A 33 -8.59 0.32 -7.60
C LYS A 33 -9.30 -0.89 -8.20
N ALA A 34 -10.59 -1.01 -7.93
CA ALA A 34 -11.42 -2.02 -8.58
C ALA A 34 -11.56 -1.74 -10.08
N THR A 35 -11.88 -2.77 -10.83
CA THR A 35 -12.21 -2.65 -12.25
C THR A 35 -13.36 -1.66 -12.44
N THR A 36 -13.20 -0.70 -13.33
CA THR A 36 -14.22 0.30 -13.66
C THR A 36 -15.52 -0.37 -14.10
N GLY A 37 -16.62 0.06 -13.51
CA GLY A 37 -17.96 -0.52 -13.77
C GLY A 37 -18.25 -1.80 -13.00
N SER A 38 -17.33 -2.29 -12.16
CA SER A 38 -17.60 -3.43 -11.29
C SER A 38 -18.51 -3.06 -10.12
N LYS A 39 -19.20 -4.05 -9.57
CA LYS A 39 -20.05 -3.85 -8.36
C LYS A 39 -19.23 -3.44 -7.14
N ALA A 40 -17.94 -3.70 -7.14
CA ALA A 40 -17.03 -3.34 -6.06
C ALA A 40 -16.50 -1.90 -6.15
N GLU A 41 -16.60 -1.25 -7.30
CA GLU A 41 -15.89 0.01 -7.60
C GLU A 41 -16.15 1.12 -6.59
N GLN A 42 -17.41 1.38 -6.25
CA GLN A 42 -17.77 2.42 -5.31
C GLN A 42 -17.19 2.15 -3.92
N HIS A 43 -17.40 0.96 -3.39
CA HIS A 43 -16.91 0.59 -2.06
C HIS A 43 -15.38 0.57 -1.99
N VAL A 44 -14.71 0.11 -3.04
CA VAL A 44 -13.24 0.18 -3.11
C VAL A 44 -12.76 1.61 -3.09
N SER A 45 -13.39 2.50 -3.86
CA SER A 45 -13.02 3.92 -3.89
C SER A 45 -13.16 4.60 -2.51
N GLU A 46 -14.29 4.37 -1.84
CA GLU A 46 -14.53 4.86 -0.48
C GLU A 46 -13.54 4.26 0.53
N GLY A 47 -13.26 2.97 0.40
CA GLY A 47 -12.28 2.27 1.24
C GLY A 47 -10.86 2.83 1.09
N ILE A 48 -10.42 3.13 -0.13
CA ILE A 48 -9.12 3.76 -0.41
C ILE A 48 -9.02 5.12 0.27
N GLU A 49 -10.07 5.95 0.16
CA GLU A 49 -10.10 7.26 0.80
C GLU A 49 -9.89 7.17 2.32
N HIS A 50 -10.55 6.24 2.98
CA HIS A 50 -10.40 6.02 4.41
C HIS A 50 -9.05 5.36 4.77
N TYR A 51 -8.56 4.47 3.92
CA TYR A 51 -7.25 3.86 4.08
C TYR A 51 -6.13 4.91 4.07
N ASP A 52 -6.17 5.84 3.12
CA ASP A 52 -5.19 6.93 3.00
C ASP A 52 -5.20 7.88 4.21
N LYS A 53 -6.35 8.01 4.86
CA LYS A 53 -6.52 8.79 6.11
C LYS A 53 -6.15 8.00 7.38
N GLY A 54 -5.81 6.72 7.26
CA GLY A 54 -5.51 5.85 8.40
C GLY A 54 -6.75 5.39 9.19
N HIS A 55 -7.95 5.55 8.63
CA HIS A 55 -9.20 5.11 9.24
C HIS A 55 -9.44 3.62 8.94
N TRP A 56 -8.64 2.76 9.58
CA TRP A 56 -8.58 1.33 9.25
C TRP A 56 -9.91 0.61 9.41
N ASP A 57 -10.67 0.89 10.47
CA ASP A 57 -11.98 0.26 10.70
C ASP A 57 -12.98 0.59 9.60
N VAL A 58 -13.01 1.85 9.17
CA VAL A 58 -13.92 2.30 8.10
C VAL A 58 -13.46 1.76 6.75
N ALA A 59 -12.18 1.80 6.46
CA ALA A 59 -11.62 1.22 5.25
C ALA A 59 -11.91 -0.29 5.16
N LYS A 60 -11.74 -1.04 6.25
CA LYS A 60 -12.07 -2.46 6.34
C LYS A 60 -13.54 -2.70 6.01
N LYS A 61 -14.44 -1.89 6.55
CA LYS A 61 -15.88 -2.01 6.26
C LYS A 61 -16.15 -1.86 4.77
N HIS A 62 -15.65 -0.80 4.14
CA HIS A 62 -15.85 -0.56 2.72
C HIS A 62 -15.22 -1.64 1.85
N PHE A 63 -13.99 -2.04 2.10
CA PHE A 63 -13.35 -3.13 1.35
C PHE A 63 -14.09 -4.47 1.53
N SER A 64 -14.61 -4.75 2.71
CA SER A 64 -15.42 -5.94 2.96
C SER A 64 -16.75 -5.90 2.19
N GLU A 65 -17.40 -4.76 2.14
CA GLU A 65 -18.61 -4.57 1.33
C GLU A 65 -18.30 -4.72 -0.17
N ALA A 66 -17.15 -4.22 -0.62
CA ALA A 66 -16.68 -4.44 -2.00
C ALA A 66 -16.51 -5.92 -2.32
N ALA A 67 -15.87 -6.69 -1.45
CA ALA A 67 -15.68 -8.12 -1.63
C ALA A 67 -17.00 -8.92 -1.57
N LYS A 68 -18.00 -8.43 -0.84
CA LYS A 68 -19.35 -9.01 -0.84
C LYS A 68 -20.12 -8.66 -2.11
N ALA A 69 -19.99 -7.43 -2.60
CA ALA A 69 -20.65 -6.98 -3.83
C ALA A 69 -20.10 -7.67 -5.06
N ASP A 70 -18.80 -7.94 -5.10
CA ASP A 70 -18.11 -8.67 -6.15
C ASP A 70 -17.10 -9.67 -5.55
N PRO A 71 -17.53 -10.89 -5.22
CA PRO A 71 -16.66 -11.92 -4.62
C PRO A 71 -15.51 -12.36 -5.53
N GLN A 72 -15.59 -12.07 -6.84
CA GLN A 72 -14.55 -12.39 -7.83
C GLN A 72 -13.56 -11.25 -8.05
N SER A 73 -13.73 -10.12 -7.38
CA SER A 73 -12.80 -9.01 -7.45
C SER A 73 -11.52 -9.33 -6.70
N ALA A 74 -10.45 -9.58 -7.44
CA ALA A 74 -9.12 -9.81 -6.86
C ALA A 74 -8.63 -8.58 -6.10
N GLU A 75 -8.92 -7.38 -6.62
CA GLU A 75 -8.55 -6.11 -6.02
C GLU A 75 -9.24 -5.90 -4.67
N ALA A 76 -10.55 -6.21 -4.58
CA ALA A 76 -11.29 -6.09 -3.32
C ALA A 76 -10.72 -7.02 -2.24
N HIS A 77 -10.40 -8.26 -2.58
CA HIS A 77 -9.74 -9.17 -1.63
C HIS A 77 -8.35 -8.71 -1.24
N TYR A 78 -7.57 -8.18 -2.18
CA TYR A 78 -6.25 -7.61 -1.90
C TYR A 78 -6.35 -6.45 -0.91
N ASP A 79 -7.32 -5.56 -1.10
CA ASP A 79 -7.52 -4.39 -0.25
C ASP A 79 -8.00 -4.77 1.16
N VAL A 80 -8.88 -5.76 1.28
CA VAL A 80 -9.24 -6.34 2.59
C VAL A 80 -7.99 -6.88 3.29
N ALA A 81 -7.13 -7.60 2.58
CA ALA A 81 -5.90 -8.13 3.13
C ALA A 81 -4.97 -7.02 3.64
N LEU A 82 -4.81 -5.95 2.88
CA LEU A 82 -3.98 -4.82 3.29
C LEU A 82 -4.46 -4.18 4.59
N VAL A 83 -5.75 -3.92 4.71
CA VAL A 83 -6.28 -3.28 5.92
C VAL A 83 -6.24 -4.22 7.12
N LEU A 84 -6.46 -5.52 6.93
CA LEU A 84 -6.30 -6.52 7.99
C LEU A 84 -4.85 -6.59 8.49
N ASP A 85 -3.88 -6.54 7.58
CA ASP A 85 -2.46 -6.47 7.94
C ASP A 85 -2.14 -5.21 8.77
N LYS A 86 -2.65 -4.05 8.38
CA LYS A 86 -2.53 -2.80 9.15
C LYS A 86 -3.13 -2.90 10.55
N MET A 87 -4.19 -3.65 10.71
CA MET A 87 -4.87 -3.88 12.00
C MET A 87 -4.23 -5.00 12.82
N GLY A 88 -3.21 -5.68 12.31
CA GLY A 88 -2.50 -6.78 12.97
C GLY A 88 -3.15 -8.14 12.82
N ASP A 89 -4.22 -8.28 12.05
CA ASP A 89 -4.81 -9.58 11.70
C ASP A 89 -4.10 -10.21 10.51
N HIS A 90 -2.91 -10.74 10.76
CA HIS A 90 -2.07 -11.36 9.73
C HIS A 90 -2.65 -12.66 9.19
N SER A 91 -3.44 -13.37 9.98
CA SER A 91 -4.10 -14.61 9.54
C SER A 91 -5.19 -14.31 8.53
N GLY A 92 -6.10 -13.39 8.85
CA GLY A 92 -7.13 -12.94 7.93
C GLY A 92 -6.56 -12.29 6.67
N ALA A 93 -5.48 -11.51 6.83
CA ALA A 93 -4.76 -10.93 5.70
C ALA A 93 -4.23 -12.01 4.74
N THR A 94 -3.62 -13.06 5.28
CA THR A 94 -3.07 -14.17 4.49
C THR A 94 -4.16 -14.88 3.68
N GLU A 95 -5.32 -15.13 4.28
CA GLU A 95 -6.45 -15.76 3.57
C GLU A 95 -6.94 -14.90 2.40
N HIS A 96 -7.09 -13.61 2.61
CA HIS A 96 -7.52 -12.69 1.57
C HIS A 96 -6.45 -12.47 0.50
N PHE A 97 -5.17 -12.41 0.86
CA PHE A 97 -4.07 -12.38 -0.11
C PHE A 97 -4.05 -13.63 -0.99
N LYS A 98 -4.31 -14.79 -0.43
CA LYS A 98 -4.41 -16.05 -1.20
C LYS A 98 -5.54 -15.96 -2.22
N LYS A 99 -6.73 -15.50 -1.81
CA LYS A 99 -7.86 -15.31 -2.73
C LYS A 99 -7.52 -14.31 -3.83
N ALA A 100 -6.92 -13.17 -3.48
CA ALA A 100 -6.49 -12.16 -4.45
C ALA A 100 -5.48 -12.73 -5.46
N TYR A 101 -4.53 -13.52 -5.02
CA TYR A 101 -3.55 -14.17 -5.88
C TYR A 101 -4.19 -15.15 -6.87
N GLU A 102 -5.14 -15.96 -6.40
CA GLU A 102 -5.84 -16.94 -7.22
C GLU A 102 -6.78 -16.27 -8.24
N LEU A 103 -7.50 -15.24 -7.85
CA LEU A 103 -8.43 -14.50 -8.70
C LEU A 103 -7.72 -13.55 -9.67
N GLY A 104 -6.62 -12.96 -9.24
CA GLY A 104 -5.88 -11.90 -9.95
C GLY A 104 -4.68 -12.41 -10.75
N LYS A 105 -4.76 -13.60 -11.37
CA LYS A 105 -3.64 -14.17 -12.14
C LYS A 105 -3.16 -13.29 -13.30
N SER A 106 -4.06 -12.51 -13.87
CA SER A 106 -3.76 -11.55 -14.94
C SER A 106 -3.39 -10.15 -14.42
N ASN A 107 -3.52 -9.90 -13.11
CA ASN A 107 -3.20 -8.62 -12.50
C ASN A 107 -1.74 -8.61 -12.04
N ALA A 108 -0.88 -7.90 -12.79
CA ALA A 108 0.55 -7.84 -12.49
C ALA A 108 0.85 -7.21 -11.13
N GLU A 109 0.07 -6.23 -10.68
CA GLU A 109 0.28 -5.56 -9.39
C GLU A 109 0.08 -6.54 -8.23
N ILE A 110 -0.94 -7.41 -8.33
CA ILE A 110 -1.18 -8.47 -7.35
C ILE A 110 -0.07 -9.51 -7.40
N GLN A 111 0.27 -10.00 -8.59
CA GLN A 111 1.25 -11.08 -8.78
C GLN A 111 2.67 -10.69 -8.36
N THR A 112 2.99 -9.41 -8.43
CA THR A 112 4.33 -8.88 -8.05
C THR A 112 4.39 -8.27 -6.66
N SER A 113 3.27 -8.22 -5.95
CA SER A 113 3.17 -7.60 -4.62
C SER A 113 4.08 -8.27 -3.59
N ASP A 114 5.03 -7.52 -3.04
CA ASP A 114 5.97 -8.03 -2.03
C ASP A 114 5.28 -8.40 -0.72
N ILE A 115 4.28 -7.61 -0.29
CA ILE A 115 3.52 -7.92 0.92
C ILE A 115 2.72 -9.21 0.77
N LEU A 116 2.09 -9.41 -0.39
CA LEU A 116 1.35 -10.64 -0.69
C LEU A 116 2.29 -11.85 -0.65
N LYS A 117 3.43 -11.78 -1.34
CA LYS A 117 4.43 -12.86 -1.37
C LYS A 117 4.94 -13.17 0.03
N LYS A 118 5.20 -12.16 0.85
CA LYS A 118 5.61 -12.33 2.24
C LYS A 118 4.57 -13.12 3.05
N HIS A 119 3.29 -12.80 2.91
CA HIS A 119 2.21 -13.53 3.58
C HIS A 119 2.06 -14.96 3.08
N LEU A 120 2.22 -15.18 1.77
CA LEU A 120 2.10 -16.51 1.15
C LEU A 120 3.40 -17.34 1.22
N LYS A 121 4.47 -16.78 1.76
CA LYS A 121 5.81 -17.43 1.86
C LYS A 121 6.35 -17.88 0.50
N MET A 122 6.18 -17.03 -0.47
CA MET A 122 6.62 -17.26 -1.87
C MET A 122 7.95 -16.60 -2.15
#